data_62f54d1974e0371dc83f8dfdb6348984
#
_entry.id   62f54d1974e0371dc83f8dfdb6348984
#
_cell.length_a   1.000
_cell.length_b   1.000
_cell.length_c   1.000
_cell.angle_alpha   90.00
_cell.angle_beta   90.00
_cell.angle_gamma   90.00
#
_symmetry.space_group_name_H-M   'P 1'
#
loop_
_entity.id
_entity.type
_entity.pdbx_description
1 polymer ?
#
loop_
_entity_poly.entity_id
_entity_poly.type
_entity_poly.pdbx_seq_one_letter_code
_entity_poly.pdbx_strand_id
1 'polypeptide(L)'
;MTQFDRSRFDHVGLITDVQRPGESWVEATRVWVTSPRAHSHNVEWLRFEPDSPVTGPLRTEPHVAYRVDDVHEAIKGHEVLAEPFDVGDGFLTVAFVDVDGAVVEFMEYANPDEVGWF
;
A
#
# COMPACT_ATOMS: atom_id res chain seq x y z
N MET A 1 13.42 -8.94 18.14
CA MET A 1 12.46 -8.06 17.45
C MET A 1 13.18 -7.30 16.34
N THR A 2 12.63 -7.35 15.16
CA THR A 2 13.22 -6.62 14.04
C THR A 2 12.88 -5.14 14.17
N GLN A 3 13.90 -4.32 14.11
CA GLN A 3 13.71 -2.88 14.15
C GLN A 3 13.28 -2.37 12.78
N PHE A 4 12.25 -1.58 12.76
CA PHE A 4 11.77 -0.96 11.53
C PHE A 4 12.67 0.21 11.12
N ASP A 5 13.04 0.26 9.86
CA ASP A 5 13.79 1.39 9.31
C ASP A 5 12.81 2.50 8.93
N ARG A 6 12.67 3.49 9.78
CA ARG A 6 11.74 4.60 9.57
C ARG A 6 12.10 5.45 8.36
N SER A 7 13.36 5.42 7.93
CA SER A 7 13.78 6.17 6.74
C SER A 7 13.17 5.61 5.46
N ARG A 8 12.62 4.41 5.51
CA ARG A 8 11.97 3.77 4.36
C ARG A 8 10.47 4.04 4.29
N PHE A 9 9.94 4.87 5.15
CA PHE A 9 8.54 5.30 5.09
C PHE A 9 8.22 5.90 3.72
N ASP A 10 7.13 5.47 3.12
CA ASP A 10 6.72 5.97 1.81
C ASP A 10 5.49 6.87 1.88
N HIS A 11 4.41 6.40 2.47
CA HIS A 11 3.16 7.17 2.49
C HIS A 11 2.19 6.68 3.54
N VAL A 12 1.12 7.46 3.71
CA VAL A 12 -0.07 7.09 4.49
C VAL A 12 -1.23 6.93 3.52
N GLY A 13 -1.95 5.82 3.64
CA GLY A 13 -3.16 5.58 2.86
C GLY A 13 -4.40 5.91 3.68
N LEU A 14 -5.29 6.70 3.12
CA LEU A 14 -6.57 7.08 3.75
C LEU A 14 -7.72 6.65 2.85
N ILE A 15 -8.77 6.14 3.48
CA ILE A 15 -9.95 5.65 2.76
C ILE A 15 -10.89 6.82 2.49
N THR A 16 -11.47 6.87 1.30
CA THR A 16 -12.45 7.89 0.93
C THR A 16 -13.50 7.25 0.02
N ASP A 17 -14.69 7.84 -0.03
CA ASP A 17 -15.69 7.51 -1.05
C ASP A 17 -15.87 8.65 -2.06
N VAL A 18 -15.02 9.66 -1.99
CA VAL A 18 -15.07 10.83 -2.87
C VAL A 18 -14.07 10.65 -4.01
N GLN A 19 -14.54 10.75 -5.24
CA GLN A 19 -13.68 10.71 -6.42
C GLN A 19 -12.75 11.93 -6.41
N ARG A 20 -11.45 11.69 -6.63
CA ARG A 20 -10.44 12.73 -6.62
C ARG A 20 -9.73 12.81 -7.96
N PRO A 21 -9.19 13.99 -8.32
CA PRO A 21 -8.41 14.12 -9.54
C PRO A 21 -7.17 13.21 -9.52
N GLY A 22 -6.82 12.67 -10.68
CA GLY A 22 -5.59 11.90 -10.82
C GLY A 22 -5.64 10.49 -10.28
N GLU A 23 -6.83 9.92 -10.08
CA GLU A 23 -6.94 8.53 -9.63
C GLU A 23 -6.41 7.57 -10.69
N SER A 24 -5.73 6.51 -10.23
CA SER A 24 -5.30 5.36 -11.02
C SER A 24 -6.00 4.11 -10.53
N TRP A 25 -6.25 3.17 -11.46
CA TRP A 25 -6.99 1.94 -11.17
C TRP A 25 -6.04 0.81 -10.77
N VAL A 26 -6.38 0.08 -9.72
CA VAL A 26 -5.66 -1.13 -9.32
C VAL A 26 -6.62 -2.31 -9.43
N GLU A 27 -6.40 -3.16 -10.42
CA GLU A 27 -7.33 -4.23 -10.76
C GLU A 27 -7.45 -5.30 -9.67
N ALA A 28 -6.33 -5.68 -9.08
CA ALA A 28 -6.32 -6.77 -8.10
C ALA A 28 -7.23 -6.51 -6.91
N THR A 29 -7.35 -5.25 -6.50
CA THR A 29 -8.13 -4.85 -5.33
C THR A 29 -9.37 -4.03 -5.68
N ARG A 30 -9.56 -3.74 -6.96
CA ARG A 30 -10.66 -2.93 -7.48
C ARG A 30 -10.82 -1.63 -6.70
N VAL A 31 -9.73 -0.86 -6.69
CA VAL A 31 -9.63 0.40 -5.96
C VAL A 31 -9.04 1.48 -6.85
N TRP A 32 -9.52 2.69 -6.66
CA TRP A 32 -8.94 3.89 -7.27
C TRP A 32 -8.00 4.53 -6.25
N VAL A 33 -6.78 4.83 -6.66
CA VAL A 33 -5.78 5.40 -5.77
C VAL A 33 -5.17 6.66 -6.37
N THR A 34 -4.81 7.61 -5.52
CA THR A 34 -4.05 8.79 -5.94
C THR A 34 -2.58 8.58 -5.65
N SER A 35 -1.72 9.35 -6.35
CA SER A 35 -0.29 9.27 -6.10
C SER A 35 0.08 9.97 -4.80
N PRO A 36 0.79 9.30 -3.89
CA PRO A 36 1.31 9.97 -2.70
C PRO A 36 2.33 11.06 -3.05
N ARG A 37 2.99 10.96 -4.23
CA ARG A 37 3.94 12.00 -4.68
C ARG A 37 3.25 13.30 -5.02
N ALA A 38 1.95 13.26 -5.35
CA ALA A 38 1.16 14.45 -5.67
C ALA A 38 0.65 15.19 -4.44
N HIS A 39 0.81 14.63 -3.25
CA HIS A 39 0.34 15.22 -1.99
C HIS A 39 1.53 15.72 -1.19
N SER A 40 1.41 16.94 -0.63
CA SER A 40 2.51 17.56 0.10
C SER A 40 2.98 16.77 1.33
N HIS A 41 2.13 15.90 1.87
CA HIS A 41 2.45 15.08 3.04
C HIS A 41 2.46 13.59 2.73
N ASN A 42 2.58 13.21 1.45
CA ASN A 42 2.63 11.82 1.01
C ASN A 42 1.40 11.03 1.44
N VAL A 43 0.22 11.58 1.18
CA VAL A 43 -1.04 10.89 1.44
C VAL A 43 -1.56 10.30 0.14
N GLU A 44 -1.89 9.01 0.18
CA GLU A 44 -2.59 8.30 -0.88
C GLU A 44 -4.05 8.17 -0.48
N TRP A 45 -4.96 8.54 -1.38
CA TRP A 45 -6.40 8.33 -1.16
C TRP A 45 -6.81 7.05 -1.85
N LEU A 46 -7.56 6.19 -1.14
CA LEU A 46 -8.06 4.92 -1.67
C LEU A 46 -9.59 4.96 -1.68
N ARG A 47 -10.15 4.76 -2.87
CA ARG A 47 -11.60 4.70 -3.07
C ARG A 47 -11.95 3.34 -3.66
N PHE A 48 -12.42 2.43 -2.80
CA PHE A 48 -12.78 1.07 -3.20
C PHE A 48 -14.11 1.06 -3.95
N GLU A 49 -14.14 0.28 -5.05
CA GLU A 49 -15.41 0.01 -5.71
C GLU A 49 -16.28 -0.87 -4.82
N PRO A 50 -17.62 -0.76 -4.92
CA PRO A 50 -18.51 -1.57 -4.08
C PRO A 50 -18.30 -3.08 -4.20
N ASP A 51 -17.86 -3.54 -5.38
CA ASP A 51 -17.60 -4.96 -5.65
C ASP A 51 -16.16 -5.38 -5.43
N SER A 52 -15.35 -4.55 -4.77
CA SER A 52 -13.98 -4.92 -4.44
C SER A 52 -13.96 -6.19 -3.59
N PRO A 53 -13.04 -7.14 -3.86
CA PRO A 53 -12.91 -8.34 -3.03
C PRO A 53 -12.30 -8.07 -1.67
N VAL A 54 -11.73 -6.88 -1.45
CA VAL A 54 -11.06 -6.53 -0.20
C VAL A 54 -12.08 -6.33 0.91
N THR A 55 -11.82 -6.94 2.07
CA THR A 55 -12.68 -6.84 3.26
C THR A 55 -11.82 -6.58 4.49
N GLY A 56 -12.48 -6.28 5.62
CA GLY A 56 -11.81 -6.08 6.90
C GLY A 56 -11.02 -4.80 6.99
N PRO A 57 -9.97 -4.76 7.84
CA PRO A 57 -9.24 -3.52 8.12
C PRO A 57 -8.57 -2.90 6.90
N LEU A 58 -8.13 -3.73 5.96
CA LEU A 58 -7.49 -3.24 4.73
C LEU A 58 -8.43 -2.32 3.95
N ARG A 59 -9.72 -2.60 4.00
CA ARG A 59 -10.72 -1.80 3.29
C ARG A 59 -11.19 -0.57 4.07
N THR A 60 -11.18 -0.66 5.40
CA THR A 60 -11.87 0.34 6.24
C THR A 60 -10.93 1.22 7.04
N GLU A 61 -9.69 0.79 7.24
CA GLU A 61 -8.75 1.50 8.10
C GLU A 61 -7.64 2.17 7.31
N PRO A 62 -7.07 3.27 7.82
CA PRO A 62 -5.87 3.84 7.20
C PRO A 62 -4.71 2.86 7.28
N HIS A 63 -3.72 3.05 6.40
CA HIS A 63 -2.49 2.26 6.46
C HIS A 63 -1.27 3.14 6.34
N VAL A 64 -0.14 2.64 6.83
CA VAL A 64 1.18 3.24 6.64
C VAL A 64 2.00 2.32 5.75
N ALA A 65 2.77 2.89 4.84
CA ALA A 65 3.52 2.13 3.85
C ALA A 65 5.01 2.36 3.98
N TYR A 66 5.76 1.27 3.82
CA TYR A 66 7.23 1.28 3.87
C TYR A 66 7.80 0.54 2.67
N ARG A 67 8.89 1.06 2.13
CA ARG A 67 9.64 0.37 1.10
C ARG A 67 10.50 -0.71 1.75
N VAL A 68 10.55 -1.88 1.13
CA VAL A 68 11.36 -3.01 1.60
C VAL A 68 12.14 -3.58 0.43
N ASP A 69 13.21 -4.30 0.74
CA ASP A 69 14.02 -4.95 -0.29
C ASP A 69 13.39 -6.25 -0.77
N ASP A 70 12.65 -6.93 0.11
CA ASP A 70 12.01 -8.21 -0.21
C ASP A 70 10.71 -8.31 0.58
N VAL A 71 9.59 -8.20 -0.13
CA VAL A 71 8.26 -8.22 0.48
C VAL A 71 7.95 -9.57 1.12
N HIS A 72 8.45 -10.67 0.53
CA HIS A 72 8.20 -12.01 1.07
C HIS A 72 8.91 -12.22 2.41
N GLU A 73 10.09 -11.63 2.56
CA GLU A 73 10.79 -11.66 3.85
C GLU A 73 10.12 -10.72 4.86
N ALA A 74 9.68 -9.56 4.40
CA ALA A 74 9.11 -8.54 5.29
C ALA A 74 7.84 -9.03 5.99
N ILE A 75 7.02 -9.85 5.33
CA ILE A 75 5.76 -10.32 5.93
C ILE A 75 5.93 -11.46 6.94
N LYS A 76 7.10 -12.08 7.00
CA LYS A 76 7.31 -13.20 7.91
C LYS A 76 7.12 -12.79 9.36
N GLY A 77 6.39 -13.62 10.11
CA GLY A 77 6.14 -13.36 11.53
C GLY A 77 5.00 -12.38 11.80
N HIS A 78 4.36 -11.85 10.75
CA HIS A 78 3.22 -10.95 10.89
C HIS A 78 1.92 -11.64 10.47
N GLU A 79 0.81 -11.13 10.98
CA GLU A 79 -0.51 -11.54 10.48
C GLU A 79 -0.73 -10.90 9.11
N VAL A 80 -0.84 -11.73 8.07
CA VAL A 80 -0.95 -11.24 6.70
C VAL A 80 -2.42 -10.92 6.38
N LEU A 81 -2.67 -9.68 5.97
CA LEU A 81 -3.99 -9.21 5.54
C LEU A 81 -4.16 -9.36 4.03
N ALA A 82 -3.09 -9.18 3.27
CA ALA A 82 -3.06 -9.43 1.84
C ALA A 82 -1.70 -9.98 1.45
N GLU A 83 -1.70 -11.15 0.83
CA GLU A 83 -0.47 -11.77 0.30
C GLU A 83 0.11 -10.91 -0.80
N PRO A 84 1.43 -11.02 -1.08
CA PRO A 84 2.06 -10.20 -2.11
C PRO A 84 1.35 -10.26 -3.45
N PHE A 85 1.11 -9.09 -4.06
CA PHE A 85 0.50 -8.98 -5.38
C PHE A 85 1.11 -7.82 -6.14
N ASP A 86 1.01 -7.90 -7.48
CA ASP A 86 1.57 -6.89 -8.38
C ASP A 86 0.67 -5.66 -8.49
N VAL A 87 1.33 -4.51 -8.61
CA VAL A 87 0.68 -3.24 -8.95
C VAL A 87 1.45 -2.65 -10.12
N GLY A 88 0.73 -2.23 -11.17
CA GLY A 88 1.35 -1.57 -12.32
C GLY A 88 2.18 -2.51 -13.20
N ASP A 89 1.67 -3.70 -13.50
CA ASP A 89 2.29 -4.66 -14.44
C ASP A 89 3.74 -5.01 -14.08
N GLY A 90 3.96 -5.34 -12.80
CA GLY A 90 5.29 -5.74 -12.34
C GLY A 90 6.17 -4.58 -11.91
N PHE A 91 5.64 -3.37 -11.91
CA PHE A 91 6.38 -2.19 -11.44
C PHE A 91 6.66 -2.28 -9.93
N LEU A 92 5.71 -2.82 -9.19
CA LEU A 92 5.70 -2.79 -7.74
C LEU A 92 5.00 -4.05 -7.22
N THR A 93 5.54 -4.67 -6.18
CA THR A 93 4.88 -5.75 -5.44
C THR A 93 4.57 -5.25 -4.04
N VAL A 94 3.34 -5.44 -3.59
CA VAL A 94 2.91 -4.99 -2.27
C VAL A 94 2.29 -6.12 -1.48
N ALA A 95 2.35 -6.00 -0.15
CA ALA A 95 1.65 -6.88 0.77
C ALA A 95 1.21 -6.07 1.98
N PHE A 96 0.19 -6.54 2.67
CA PHE A 96 -0.35 -5.85 3.84
C PHE A 96 -0.37 -6.80 5.03
N VAL A 97 0.02 -6.27 6.19
CA VAL A 97 0.04 -7.02 7.45
C VAL A 97 -0.61 -6.21 8.56
N ASP A 98 -1.02 -6.90 9.63
CA ASP A 98 -1.47 -6.27 10.86
C ASP A 98 -0.30 -6.24 11.85
N VAL A 99 0.01 -5.06 12.35
CA VAL A 99 1.05 -4.88 13.38
C VAL A 99 0.42 -4.14 14.54
N ASP A 100 0.12 -4.84 15.61
CA ASP A 100 -0.50 -4.26 16.81
C ASP A 100 -1.78 -3.46 16.49
N GLY A 101 -2.60 -3.97 15.57
CA GLY A 101 -3.84 -3.32 15.19
C GLY A 101 -3.69 -2.26 14.10
N ALA A 102 -2.47 -1.96 13.66
CA ALA A 102 -2.23 -1.03 12.57
C ALA A 102 -2.06 -1.80 11.25
N VAL A 103 -2.66 -1.28 10.18
CA VAL A 103 -2.47 -1.83 8.84
C VAL A 103 -1.18 -1.26 8.28
N VAL A 104 -0.25 -2.14 7.92
CA VAL A 104 1.05 -1.76 7.37
C VAL A 104 1.22 -2.37 5.99
N GLU A 105 1.59 -1.54 5.03
CA GLU A 105 1.89 -1.97 3.67
C GLU A 105 3.41 -2.06 3.48
N PHE A 106 3.87 -3.17 2.88
CA PHE A 106 5.25 -3.29 2.43
C PHE A 106 5.28 -3.20 0.91
N MET A 107 6.23 -2.41 0.38
CA MET A 107 6.34 -2.09 -1.03
C MET A 107 7.72 -2.46 -1.54
N GLU A 108 7.78 -3.34 -2.52
CA GLU A 108 9.02 -3.73 -3.17
C GLU A 108 8.96 -3.30 -4.63
N TYR A 109 9.74 -2.27 -5.00
CA TYR A 109 9.83 -1.82 -6.39
C TYR A 109 10.71 -2.75 -7.19
N ALA A 110 10.31 -3.04 -8.44
CA ALA A 110 11.13 -3.84 -9.35
C ALA A 110 12.47 -3.17 -9.63
N ASN A 111 12.47 -1.83 -9.70
CA ASN A 111 13.69 -1.04 -9.80
C ASN A 111 14.00 -0.47 -8.43
N PRO A 112 15.08 -0.90 -7.74
CA PRO A 112 15.39 -0.40 -6.38
C PRO A 112 15.71 1.09 -6.33
N ASP A 113 16.02 1.71 -7.47
CA ASP A 113 16.30 3.14 -7.54
C ASP A 113 15.04 3.98 -7.76
N GLU A 114 13.88 3.35 -7.86
CA GLU A 114 12.62 4.06 -8.06
C GLU A 114 12.31 4.96 -6.86
N VAL A 115 11.97 6.23 -7.13
CA VAL A 115 11.69 7.19 -6.06
C VAL A 115 10.22 7.25 -5.66
N GLY A 116 9.38 6.55 -6.37
CA GLY A 116 7.96 6.49 -6.09
C GLY A 116 7.20 6.07 -7.33
N TRP A 117 5.97 5.64 -7.15
CA TRP A 117 5.13 5.24 -8.28
C TRP A 117 4.13 6.37 -8.60
N PHE A 118 3.85 6.53 -9.86
CA PHE A 118 3.20 7.65 -10.51
C PHE A 118 3.99 8.95 -10.36
#